data_e01d557a38d00e51bce352df9810c7e8
#
_entry.id   e01d557a38d00e51bce352df9810c7e8
#
_cell.length_a   1.000
_cell.length_b   1.000
_cell.length_c   1.000
_cell.angle_alpha   90.00
_cell.angle_beta   90.00
_cell.angle_gamma   90.00
#
_symmetry.space_group_name_H-M   'P 1'
#
loop_
_entity.id
_entity.type
_entity.pdbx_description
1 polymer ?
#
loop_
_entity_poly.entity_id
_entity_poly.type
_entity_poly.pdbx_seq_one_letter_code
_entity_poly.pdbx_strand_id
1 'polypeptide(L)'
;MLDLGVGPGDKVGLVVYKNRPEWVITDLAIQYIGAVGVPMYPTISSREYEYIMNEAEVKVCFVGMGDLYDKVSLAQSKVESLKKIICFDKQGGRPLWTDFINDKNLEQVESLSQKVKTDDLATIIYTSGTTGNPKGVMLTHQNIISVVES
;
A
#
# COMPACT_ATOMS: atom_id res chain seq x y z
N MET A 1 9.13 1.95 -6.28
CA MET A 1 9.08 1.11 -5.05
C MET A 1 10.47 0.92 -4.45
N LEU A 2 11.44 0.39 -5.19
CA LEU A 2 12.78 0.11 -4.64
C LEU A 2 13.47 1.35 -4.07
N ASP A 3 13.39 2.51 -4.73
CA ASP A 3 13.95 3.78 -4.21
C ASP A 3 13.29 4.28 -2.92
N LEU A 4 12.11 3.74 -2.60
CA LEU A 4 11.42 3.97 -1.33
C LEU A 4 11.83 2.97 -0.25
N GLY A 5 12.76 2.06 -0.56
CA GLY A 5 13.18 0.99 0.31
C GLY A 5 12.14 -0.14 0.45
N VAL A 6 11.17 -0.22 -0.48
CA VAL A 6 10.14 -1.28 -0.50
C VAL A 6 10.66 -2.46 -1.31
N GLY A 7 10.65 -3.63 -0.72
CA GLY A 7 11.03 -4.90 -1.33
C GLY A 7 9.99 -6.00 -1.10
N PRO A 8 10.31 -7.25 -1.48
CA PRO A 8 9.40 -8.39 -1.29
C PRO A 8 8.95 -8.55 0.18
N GLY A 9 7.65 -8.77 0.37
CA GLY A 9 7.03 -8.92 1.69
C GLY A 9 6.76 -7.63 2.45
N ASP A 10 7.33 -6.48 2.05
CA ASP A 10 7.04 -5.18 2.66
C ASP A 10 5.59 -4.76 2.36
N LYS A 11 4.92 -4.11 3.32
CA LYS A 11 3.54 -3.67 3.20
C LYS A 11 3.48 -2.20 2.79
N VAL A 12 2.60 -1.92 1.83
CA VAL A 12 2.39 -0.58 1.25
C VAL A 12 0.92 -0.20 1.36
N GLY A 13 0.65 0.87 2.10
CA GLY A 13 -0.69 1.41 2.27
C GLY A 13 -1.18 2.16 1.03
N LEU A 14 -2.47 2.05 0.74
CA LEU A 14 -3.15 2.73 -0.37
C LEU A 14 -4.46 3.34 0.13
N VAL A 15 -4.60 4.67 0.04
CA VAL A 15 -5.79 5.39 0.53
C VAL A 15 -6.25 6.42 -0.50
N VAL A 16 -7.44 6.24 -1.06
CA VAL A 16 -8.03 7.18 -2.03
C VAL A 16 -9.54 7.30 -1.82
N TYR A 17 -10.12 8.48 -2.08
CA TYR A 17 -11.58 8.68 -2.04
C TYR A 17 -12.28 8.11 -3.27
N LYS A 18 -11.61 8.12 -4.42
CA LYS A 18 -12.17 7.66 -5.70
C LYS A 18 -11.15 6.78 -6.42
N ASN A 19 -11.64 5.77 -7.09
CA ASN A 19 -10.81 4.94 -7.96
C ASN A 19 -10.13 5.81 -9.02
N ARG A 20 -8.84 5.53 -9.26
CA ARG A 20 -8.00 6.31 -10.17
C ARG A 20 -6.89 5.43 -10.76
N PRO A 21 -6.43 5.75 -11.97
CA PRO A 21 -5.38 4.95 -12.64
C PRO A 21 -4.11 4.82 -11.81
N GLU A 22 -3.70 5.88 -11.10
CA GLU A 22 -2.46 5.88 -10.30
C GLU A 22 -2.52 4.87 -9.16
N TRP A 23 -3.71 4.64 -8.59
CA TRP A 23 -3.91 3.60 -7.58
C TRP A 23 -3.64 2.22 -8.17
N VAL A 24 -4.21 1.93 -9.34
CA VAL A 24 -4.03 0.65 -10.04
C VAL A 24 -2.57 0.43 -10.43
N ILE A 25 -1.92 1.46 -10.99
CA ILE A 25 -0.50 1.41 -11.36
C ILE A 25 0.36 1.11 -10.13
N THR A 26 0.06 1.75 -9.01
CA THR A 26 0.80 1.56 -7.77
C THR A 26 0.57 0.16 -7.20
N ASP A 27 -0.67 -0.33 -7.19
CA ASP A 27 -1.01 -1.67 -6.73
C ASP A 27 -0.31 -2.75 -7.56
N LEU A 28 -0.35 -2.64 -8.89
CA LEU A 28 0.39 -3.54 -9.78
C LEU A 28 1.90 -3.49 -9.54
N ALA A 29 2.46 -2.29 -9.32
CA ALA A 29 3.89 -2.16 -9.02
C ALA A 29 4.29 -2.78 -7.69
N ILE A 30 3.40 -2.74 -6.68
CA ILE A 30 3.58 -3.42 -5.39
C ILE A 30 3.65 -4.93 -5.62
N GLN A 31 2.66 -5.48 -6.29
CA GLN A 31 2.54 -6.92 -6.54
C GLN A 31 3.68 -7.42 -7.42
N TYR A 32 4.09 -6.63 -8.42
CA TYR A 32 5.13 -7.00 -9.38
C TYR A 32 6.50 -7.28 -8.72
N ILE A 33 6.81 -6.63 -7.62
CA ILE A 33 8.07 -6.85 -6.86
C ILE A 33 7.89 -7.80 -5.67
N GLY A 34 6.71 -8.41 -5.50
CA GLY A 34 6.40 -9.29 -4.38
C GLY A 34 6.18 -8.58 -3.04
N ALA A 35 5.90 -7.27 -3.06
CA ALA A 35 5.42 -6.53 -1.90
C ALA A 35 3.90 -6.74 -1.72
N VAL A 36 3.35 -6.27 -0.61
CA VAL A 36 1.96 -6.54 -0.21
C VAL A 36 1.17 -5.24 -0.15
N GLY A 37 0.06 -5.16 -0.87
CA GLY A 37 -0.87 -4.03 -0.83
C GLY A 37 -1.72 -4.05 0.45
N VAL A 38 -1.89 -2.88 1.08
CA VAL A 38 -2.80 -2.70 2.23
C VAL A 38 -3.75 -1.54 1.89
N PRO A 39 -4.82 -1.82 1.11
CA PRO A 39 -5.83 -0.82 0.83
C PRO A 39 -6.62 -0.49 2.10
N MET A 40 -6.80 0.81 2.37
CA MET A 40 -7.54 1.29 3.52
C MET A 40 -8.65 2.26 3.07
N TYR A 41 -9.78 2.22 3.75
CA TYR A 41 -10.89 3.13 3.46
C TYR A 41 -10.53 4.58 3.82
N PRO A 42 -10.89 5.56 2.99
CA PRO A 42 -10.56 6.98 3.24
C PRO A 42 -11.38 7.60 4.37
N THR A 43 -12.47 6.93 4.78
CA THR A 43 -13.42 7.43 5.79
C THR A 43 -13.13 6.98 7.21
N ILE A 44 -12.14 6.13 7.41
CA ILE A 44 -11.73 5.69 8.75
C ILE A 44 -11.02 6.81 9.52
N SER A 45 -10.99 6.68 10.84
CA SER A 45 -10.34 7.63 11.74
C SER A 45 -8.81 7.49 11.73
N SER A 46 -8.10 8.53 12.18
CA SER A 46 -6.64 8.46 12.34
C SER A 46 -6.19 7.36 13.31
N ARG A 47 -7.02 7.01 14.31
CA ARG A 47 -6.75 5.90 15.22
C ARG A 47 -6.85 4.54 14.53
N GLU A 48 -7.80 4.39 13.61
CA GLU A 48 -7.91 3.15 12.81
C GLU A 48 -6.75 3.04 11.82
N TYR A 49 -6.30 4.15 11.21
CA TYR A 49 -5.07 4.16 10.41
C TYR A 49 -3.86 3.74 11.24
N GLU A 50 -3.69 4.29 12.46
CA GLU A 50 -2.64 3.90 13.39
C GLU A 50 -2.67 2.40 13.68
N TYR A 51 -3.85 1.87 14.00
CA TYR A 51 -4.03 0.45 14.30
C TYR A 51 -3.64 -0.44 13.10
N ILE A 52 -4.24 -0.19 11.93
CA ILE A 52 -4.01 -0.99 10.72
C ILE A 52 -2.55 -0.93 10.29
N MET A 53 -1.96 0.27 10.26
CA MET A 53 -0.59 0.44 9.81
C MET A 53 0.44 -0.17 10.77
N ASN A 54 0.18 -0.18 12.08
CA ASN A 54 1.02 -0.88 13.06
C ASN A 54 0.88 -2.39 12.93
N GLU A 55 -0.35 -2.90 12.85
CA GLU A 55 -0.61 -4.33 12.79
C GLU A 55 -0.07 -4.96 11.50
N ALA A 56 -0.22 -4.26 10.37
CA ALA A 56 0.34 -4.69 9.09
C ALA A 56 1.82 -4.32 8.90
N GLU A 57 2.42 -3.52 9.78
CA GLU A 57 3.78 -2.98 9.62
C GLU A 57 3.97 -2.23 8.29
N VAL A 58 3.02 -1.35 7.96
CA VAL A 58 3.04 -0.56 6.72
C VAL A 58 4.28 0.33 6.66
N LYS A 59 5.06 0.20 5.59
CA LYS A 59 6.35 0.90 5.41
C LYS A 59 6.24 2.22 4.65
N VAL A 60 5.37 2.24 3.64
CA VAL A 60 5.08 3.41 2.81
C VAL A 60 3.58 3.48 2.59
N CYS A 61 3.01 4.70 2.58
CA CYS A 61 1.59 4.89 2.31
C CYS A 61 1.39 5.89 1.16
N PHE A 62 0.65 5.49 0.13
CA PHE A 62 0.22 6.37 -0.94
C PHE A 62 -1.18 6.90 -0.66
N VAL A 63 -1.35 8.21 -0.81
CA VAL A 63 -2.61 8.89 -0.50
C VAL A 63 -3.10 9.76 -1.65
N GLY A 64 -4.42 9.80 -1.83
CA GLY A 64 -5.06 10.70 -2.79
C GLY A 64 -5.23 12.12 -2.26
N MET A 65 -6.09 12.88 -2.96
CA MET A 65 -6.41 14.28 -2.64
C MET A 65 -7.17 14.45 -1.31
N GLY A 66 -7.26 15.71 -0.89
CA GLY A 66 -8.03 16.14 0.26
C GLY A 66 -7.25 16.05 1.56
N ASP A 67 -7.91 15.61 2.60
CA ASP A 67 -7.39 15.53 3.96
C ASP A 67 -6.62 14.22 4.26
N LEU A 68 -6.49 13.34 3.28
CA LEU A 68 -5.91 11.99 3.49
C LEU A 68 -4.46 12.03 3.94
N TYR A 69 -3.66 12.93 3.36
CA TYR A 69 -2.28 13.12 3.81
C TYR A 69 -2.21 13.51 5.29
N ASP A 70 -3.03 14.47 5.70
CA ASP A 70 -3.04 14.96 7.08
C ASP A 70 -3.54 13.88 8.06
N LYS A 71 -4.59 13.14 7.69
CA LYS A 71 -5.09 12.01 8.49
C LYS A 71 -4.03 10.93 8.71
N VAL A 72 -3.33 10.54 7.64
CA VAL A 72 -2.28 9.51 7.72
C VAL A 72 -1.06 10.04 8.46
N SER A 73 -0.71 11.34 8.28
CA SER A 73 0.40 11.99 9.00
C SER A 73 0.17 12.02 10.52
N LEU A 74 -1.07 12.20 10.97
CA LEU A 74 -1.39 12.14 12.40
C LEU A 74 -1.09 10.75 13.01
N ALA A 75 -1.26 9.70 12.23
CA ALA A 75 -0.92 8.35 12.66
C ALA A 75 0.59 8.06 12.57
N GLN A 76 1.32 8.70 11.64
CA GLN A 76 2.73 8.42 11.36
C GLN A 76 3.63 8.50 12.60
N SER A 77 3.40 9.46 13.49
CA SER A 77 4.20 9.62 14.71
C SER A 77 4.14 8.44 15.68
N LYS A 78 3.14 7.57 15.50
CA LYS A 78 2.87 6.39 16.33
C LYS A 78 3.05 5.08 15.59
N VAL A 79 3.47 5.11 14.33
CA VAL A 79 3.69 3.95 13.47
C VAL A 79 5.17 3.91 13.08
N GLU A 80 5.97 3.15 13.84
CA GLU A 80 7.43 3.10 13.64
C GLU A 80 7.83 2.58 12.26
N SER A 81 7.04 1.67 11.68
CA SER A 81 7.29 1.11 10.36
C SER A 81 7.08 2.11 9.24
N LEU A 82 6.18 3.12 9.40
CA LEU A 82 5.80 4.06 8.35
C LEU A 82 6.89 5.12 8.12
N LYS A 83 7.67 4.93 7.06
CA LYS A 83 8.81 5.80 6.72
C LYS A 83 8.41 6.98 5.84
N LYS A 84 7.46 6.81 4.93
CA LYS A 84 7.05 7.85 3.97
C LYS A 84 5.55 7.82 3.67
N ILE A 85 4.99 9.01 3.49
CA ILE A 85 3.66 9.23 2.93
C ILE A 85 3.85 9.95 1.60
N ILE A 86 3.23 9.45 0.53
CA ILE A 86 3.41 9.92 -0.84
C ILE A 86 2.05 10.29 -1.41
N CYS A 87 1.95 11.47 -2.01
CA CYS A 87 0.73 11.95 -2.62
C CYS A 87 0.63 11.52 -4.08
N PHE A 88 -0.56 11.12 -4.52
CA PHE A 88 -0.87 10.97 -5.93
C PHE A 88 -1.04 12.32 -6.63
N ASP A 89 -1.40 13.35 -5.89
CA ASP A 89 -1.66 14.70 -6.40
C ASP A 89 -0.70 15.71 -5.79
N LYS A 90 -0.36 16.75 -6.56
CA LYS A 90 0.50 17.82 -6.08
C LYS A 90 -0.19 18.60 -4.95
N GLN A 91 0.38 18.55 -3.77
CA GLN A 91 -0.12 19.17 -2.55
C GLN A 91 1.02 19.87 -1.80
N GLY A 92 1.27 21.13 -2.11
CA GLY A 92 2.10 22.03 -1.30
C GLY A 92 3.49 21.51 -0.90
N GLY A 93 4.30 20.99 -1.81
CA GLY A 93 5.66 20.52 -1.52
C GLY A 93 5.75 19.15 -0.82
N ARG A 94 4.62 18.44 -0.65
CA ARG A 94 4.59 17.05 -0.18
C ARG A 94 5.20 16.12 -1.24
N PRO A 95 5.77 14.96 -0.86
CA PRO A 95 6.32 14.00 -1.82
C PRO A 95 5.27 13.55 -2.83
N LEU A 96 5.58 13.68 -4.12
CA LEU A 96 4.69 13.30 -5.20
C LEU A 96 5.11 11.95 -5.78
N TRP A 97 4.16 11.08 -6.11
CA TRP A 97 4.44 9.74 -6.62
C TRP A 97 5.29 9.72 -7.90
N THR A 98 5.12 10.74 -8.76
CA THR A 98 5.91 10.89 -9.99
C THR A 98 7.40 11.14 -9.73
N ASP A 99 7.78 11.65 -8.55
CA ASP A 99 9.17 11.89 -8.19
C ASP A 99 9.96 10.57 -8.03
N PHE A 100 9.25 9.46 -7.90
CA PHE A 100 9.80 8.11 -7.70
C PHE A 100 9.65 7.21 -8.94
N ILE A 101 9.16 7.75 -10.06
CA ILE A 101 9.08 7.03 -11.33
C ILE A 101 10.42 7.21 -12.06
N ASN A 102 11.13 6.11 -12.25
CA ASN A 102 12.38 6.09 -12.99
C ASN A 102 12.69 4.66 -13.48
N ASP A 103 13.71 4.54 -14.32
CA ASP A 103 14.16 3.28 -14.95
C ASP A 103 15.46 2.70 -14.36
N LYS A 104 15.95 3.26 -13.25
CA LYS A 104 17.28 2.92 -12.69
C LYS A 104 17.41 1.46 -12.24
N ASN A 105 16.31 0.83 -11.86
CA ASN A 105 16.32 -0.47 -11.20
C ASN A 105 15.56 -1.55 -12.02
N LEU A 106 15.43 -1.39 -13.34
CA LEU A 106 14.61 -2.29 -14.18
C LEU A 106 15.05 -3.75 -14.09
N GLU A 107 16.35 -4.03 -14.18
CA GLU A 107 16.87 -5.41 -14.07
C GLU A 107 16.56 -6.03 -12.71
N GLN A 108 16.67 -5.25 -11.63
CA GLN A 108 16.34 -5.72 -10.29
C GLN A 108 14.83 -5.98 -10.15
N VAL A 109 14.00 -5.08 -10.67
CA VAL A 109 12.54 -5.21 -10.68
C VAL A 109 12.13 -6.48 -11.42
N GLU A 110 12.71 -6.74 -12.60
CA GLU A 110 12.44 -7.93 -13.38
C GLU A 110 12.88 -9.21 -12.65
N SER A 111 14.07 -9.20 -12.05
CA SER A 111 14.56 -10.31 -11.23
C SER A 111 13.66 -10.61 -10.02
N LEU A 112 13.03 -9.58 -9.42
CA LEU A 112 12.10 -9.76 -8.31
C LEU A 112 10.77 -10.35 -8.79
N SER A 113 10.24 -9.84 -9.91
CA SER A 113 8.97 -10.31 -10.46
C SER A 113 8.98 -11.81 -10.80
N GLN A 114 10.11 -12.31 -11.31
CA GLN A 114 10.29 -13.73 -11.62
C GLN A 114 10.30 -14.64 -10.37
N LYS A 115 10.47 -14.07 -9.17
CA LYS A 115 10.49 -14.82 -7.91
C LYS A 115 9.15 -14.86 -7.21
N VAL A 116 8.20 -14.03 -7.63
CA VAL A 116 6.84 -13.98 -7.07
C VAL A 116 6.12 -15.28 -7.39
N LYS A 117 5.55 -15.90 -6.36
CA LYS A 117 4.80 -17.16 -6.46
C LYS A 117 3.31 -16.93 -6.24
N THR A 118 2.51 -17.82 -6.75
CA THR A 118 1.05 -17.78 -6.58
C THR A 118 0.61 -17.85 -5.12
N ASP A 119 1.38 -18.53 -4.28
CA ASP A 119 1.10 -18.66 -2.84
C ASP A 119 1.61 -17.47 -2.01
N ASP A 120 2.37 -16.55 -2.62
CA ASP A 120 2.83 -15.36 -1.92
C ASP A 120 1.64 -14.44 -1.60
N LEU A 121 1.75 -13.75 -0.47
CA LEU A 121 0.74 -12.78 -0.03
C LEU A 121 0.73 -11.58 -0.99
N ALA A 122 -0.44 -11.27 -1.55
CA ALA A 122 -0.62 -10.16 -2.48
C ALA A 122 -1.21 -8.91 -1.80
N THR A 123 -2.19 -9.10 -0.91
CA THR A 123 -2.87 -7.98 -0.25
C THR A 123 -3.45 -8.38 1.11
N ILE A 124 -3.58 -7.39 2.00
CA ILE A 124 -4.27 -7.52 3.29
C ILE A 124 -5.43 -6.53 3.29
N ILE A 125 -6.67 -7.03 3.34
CA ILE A 125 -7.89 -6.21 3.35
C ILE A 125 -8.46 -6.18 4.76
N TYR A 126 -8.51 -4.99 5.37
CA TYR A 126 -9.07 -4.81 6.70
C TYR A 126 -10.58 -4.63 6.65
N THR A 127 -11.28 -5.48 7.40
CA THR A 127 -12.73 -5.43 7.53
C THR A 127 -13.14 -5.08 8.95
N SER A 128 -14.28 -4.41 9.11
CA SER A 128 -14.86 -4.14 10.44
C SER A 128 -15.21 -5.46 11.13
N GLY A 129 -14.44 -5.81 12.15
CA GLY A 129 -14.75 -6.97 12.98
C GLY A 129 -15.95 -6.70 13.91
N THR A 130 -16.75 -7.72 14.18
CA THR A 130 -17.89 -7.65 15.13
C THR A 130 -17.44 -7.38 16.58
N THR A 131 -16.15 -7.44 16.87
CA THR A 131 -15.56 -7.41 18.24
C THR A 131 -14.64 -6.22 18.49
N GLY A 132 -14.73 -5.12 17.73
CA GLY A 132 -13.99 -3.87 17.98
C GLY A 132 -12.96 -3.52 16.92
N ASN A 133 -11.73 -4.04 16.97
CA ASN A 133 -10.68 -3.65 16.00
C ASN A 133 -10.88 -4.34 14.63
N PRO A 134 -10.52 -3.67 13.52
CA PRO A 134 -10.52 -4.27 12.19
C PRO A 134 -9.62 -5.51 12.14
N LYS A 135 -10.04 -6.50 11.33
CA LYS A 135 -9.26 -7.73 11.09
C LYS A 135 -8.72 -7.72 9.66
N GLY A 136 -7.44 -8.04 9.51
CA GLY A 136 -6.77 -8.15 8.23
C GLY A 136 -7.01 -9.51 7.58
N VAL A 137 -7.74 -9.51 6.46
CA VAL A 137 -7.92 -10.69 5.61
C VAL A 137 -6.75 -10.77 4.64
N MET A 138 -5.94 -11.80 4.74
CA MET A 138 -4.78 -12.04 3.90
C MET A 138 -5.19 -12.79 2.63
N LEU A 139 -4.90 -12.22 1.47
CA LEU A 139 -5.15 -12.85 0.17
C LEU A 139 -3.84 -13.05 -0.59
N THR A 140 -3.63 -14.27 -1.08
CA THR A 140 -2.51 -14.62 -1.95
C THR A 140 -2.82 -14.25 -3.40
N HIS A 141 -1.79 -14.24 -4.26
CA HIS A 141 -1.98 -14.10 -5.70
C HIS A 141 -2.93 -15.19 -6.25
N GLN A 142 -2.84 -16.43 -5.75
CA GLN A 142 -3.74 -17.53 -6.14
C GLN A 142 -5.21 -17.22 -5.82
N ASN A 143 -5.50 -16.60 -4.67
CA ASN A 143 -6.87 -16.23 -4.32
C ASN A 143 -7.44 -15.20 -5.31
N ILE A 144 -6.62 -14.24 -5.76
CA ILE A 144 -7.04 -13.23 -6.73
C ILE A 144 -7.28 -13.88 -8.12
N ILE A 145 -6.34 -14.70 -8.58
CA ILE A 145 -6.40 -15.36 -9.89
C ILE A 145 -7.62 -16.27 -9.99
N SER A 146 -7.91 -17.05 -8.95
CA SER A 146 -9.05 -17.98 -8.94
C SER A 146 -10.41 -17.31 -9.15
N VAL A 147 -10.55 -16.03 -8.78
CA VAL A 147 -11.79 -15.27 -9.02
C VAL A 147 -11.90 -14.83 -10.49
N VAL A 148 -10.78 -14.62 -11.17
CA VAL A 148 -10.77 -14.19 -12.58
C VAL A 148 -11.00 -15.36 -13.53
N GLU A 149 -10.61 -16.58 -13.12
CA GLU A 149 -10.73 -17.81 -13.91
C GLU A 149 -12.11 -18.51 -13.77
N SER A 150 -12.96 -18.05 -12.85
CA SER A 150 -14.30 -18.61 -12.58
C SER A 150 -15.39 -17.87 -13.35
#